data_023f313f5a45ba68dcd4a8969e63a5df
#
_entry.id   023f313f5a45ba68dcd4a8969e63a5df
#
_cell.length_a   1.000
_cell.length_b   1.000
_cell.length_c   1.000
_cell.angle_alpha   90.00
_cell.angle_beta   90.00
_cell.angle_gamma   90.00
#
_symmetry.space_group_name_H-M   'P 1'
#
loop_
_entity.id
_entity.type
_entity.pdbx_description
1 polymer ?
#
loop_
_entity_poly.entity_id
_entity_poly.type
_entity_poly.pdbx_seq_one_letter_code
_entity_poly.pdbx_strand_id
1 'polypeptide(L)'
;MKRKKGISLIVLIITIIVVIILAAAVIITINKNNPVESAKEATFKEDVKSFQDDLALTIAKKYTDNQGQRDTKINATGEAVKDYIPSFKNKYVNKFAIVDDNLVATDKVTENEKLWIEDLNLNSVEPEETNYTSEEIESSEYLYAIGKTKPEYVVAKFNNDYTEVVITKNGEESDGIIQGFAPWTISSPMSDRKDTLQKAIVKNGIIDLGDGSAGRGTFSNCTNLKSIILPNGLMYIKQNCFIGCKSLTNISLPDSITSIGSHTFDGCSSLTSITIPNSVTNMGIYVFRDCSSLANITIPNSVTRIENDTFDNCSSLASVTIPESVTSIGQSAFRNCSSLTNITYKGTKEQWNKIDKSIVSGKVDWCDSTLKTITCTDGVITL
;
A
#
# COMPACT_ATOMS: atom_id res chain seq x y z
N MET A 1 -53.26 43.82 22.17
CA MET A 1 -53.07 42.54 21.46
C MET A 1 -51.66 42.45 20.85
N LYS A 2 -50.75 41.65 21.43
CA LYS A 2 -49.44 41.42 20.85
C LYS A 2 -49.55 40.36 19.73
N ARG A 3 -49.30 40.77 18.48
CA ARG A 3 -49.19 39.84 17.34
C ARG A 3 -48.03 38.86 17.59
N LYS A 4 -48.33 37.57 17.75
CA LYS A 4 -47.32 36.51 17.67
C LYS A 4 -46.78 36.49 16.24
N LYS A 5 -45.49 36.81 16.05
CA LYS A 5 -44.82 36.63 14.77
C LYS A 5 -44.68 35.11 14.54
N GLY A 6 -45.39 34.57 13.58
CA GLY A 6 -45.22 33.19 13.15
C GLY A 6 -43.86 33.01 12.49
N ILE A 7 -43.20 31.88 12.76
CA ILE A 7 -41.95 31.49 12.09
C ILE A 7 -42.29 31.31 10.59
N SER A 8 -41.50 31.95 9.71
CA SER A 8 -41.66 31.78 8.27
C SER A 8 -41.52 30.30 7.89
N LEU A 9 -42.39 29.79 7.03
CA LEU A 9 -42.34 28.43 6.51
C LEU A 9 -40.94 28.08 5.95
N ILE A 10 -40.28 29.04 5.32
CA ILE A 10 -38.92 28.89 4.78
C ILE A 10 -37.89 28.65 5.90
N VAL A 11 -37.98 29.40 7.00
CA VAL A 11 -37.08 29.20 8.16
C VAL A 11 -37.34 27.85 8.79
N LEU A 12 -38.57 27.38 8.88
CA LEU A 12 -38.91 26.06 9.41
C LEU A 12 -38.32 24.94 8.51
N ILE A 13 -38.46 25.05 7.18
CA ILE A 13 -37.92 24.09 6.22
C ILE A 13 -36.38 24.04 6.29
N ILE A 14 -35.70 25.20 6.32
CA ILE A 14 -34.26 25.27 6.44
C ILE A 14 -33.81 24.64 7.76
N THR A 15 -34.49 24.90 8.86
CA THR A 15 -34.15 24.32 10.17
C THR A 15 -34.31 22.79 10.16
N ILE A 16 -35.35 22.26 9.53
CA ILE A 16 -35.58 20.81 9.40
C ILE A 16 -34.46 20.18 8.55
N ILE A 17 -34.08 20.78 7.42
CA ILE A 17 -32.99 20.28 6.56
C ILE A 17 -31.66 20.27 7.30
N VAL A 18 -31.33 21.35 8.03
CA VAL A 18 -30.09 21.43 8.83
C VAL A 18 -30.07 20.36 9.93
N VAL A 19 -31.21 20.14 10.62
CA VAL A 19 -31.31 19.09 11.65
C VAL A 19 -31.15 17.70 11.05
N ILE A 20 -31.70 17.42 9.86
CA ILE A 20 -31.52 16.12 9.16
C ILE A 20 -30.05 15.92 8.75
N ILE A 21 -29.38 16.95 8.21
CA ILE A 21 -27.98 16.89 7.83
C ILE A 21 -27.09 16.66 9.06
N LEU A 22 -27.34 17.36 10.17
CA LEU A 22 -26.60 17.18 11.42
C LEU A 22 -26.84 15.80 12.03
N ALA A 23 -28.10 15.30 12.01
CA ALA A 23 -28.42 13.96 12.47
C ALA A 23 -27.73 12.88 11.61
N ALA A 24 -27.71 13.04 10.29
CA ALA A 24 -26.99 12.15 9.39
C ALA A 24 -25.47 12.17 9.66
N ALA A 25 -24.88 13.35 9.85
CA ALA A 25 -23.46 13.49 10.18
C ALA A 25 -23.11 12.83 11.53
N VAL A 26 -23.98 13.00 12.54
CA VAL A 26 -23.83 12.36 13.86
C VAL A 26 -23.95 10.83 13.75
N ILE A 27 -24.92 10.33 12.97
CA ILE A 27 -25.10 8.88 12.75
C ILE A 27 -23.88 8.28 12.04
N ILE A 28 -23.33 8.97 11.02
CA ILE A 28 -22.12 8.55 10.31
C ILE A 28 -20.91 8.54 11.27
N THR A 29 -20.79 9.56 12.15
CA THR A 29 -19.70 9.63 13.13
C THR A 29 -19.82 8.56 14.21
N ILE A 30 -21.04 8.27 14.69
CA ILE A 30 -21.30 7.19 15.67
C ILE A 30 -21.03 5.83 15.06
N ASN A 31 -21.40 5.58 13.80
CA ASN A 31 -21.11 4.32 13.12
C ASN A 31 -19.60 4.10 12.89
N LYS A 32 -18.84 5.16 12.56
CA LYS A 32 -17.37 5.06 12.42
C LYS A 32 -16.63 4.79 13.75
N ASN A 33 -17.22 5.15 14.88
CA ASN A 33 -16.63 4.99 16.22
C ASN A 33 -17.39 3.96 17.09
N ASN A 34 -18.16 3.05 16.48
CA ASN A 34 -18.85 2.00 17.22
C ASN A 34 -17.84 0.91 17.64
N PRO A 35 -17.54 0.75 18.96
CA PRO A 35 -16.57 -0.23 19.43
C PRO A 35 -16.92 -1.67 19.05
N VAL A 36 -18.21 -1.97 18.93
CA VAL A 36 -18.71 -3.30 18.52
C VAL A 36 -18.41 -3.57 17.05
N GLU A 37 -18.62 -2.58 16.20
CA GLU A 37 -18.34 -2.72 14.75
C GLU A 37 -16.84 -2.77 14.49
N SER A 38 -16.04 -1.95 15.18
CA SER A 38 -14.57 -2.01 15.11
C SER A 38 -14.00 -3.34 15.60
N ALA A 39 -14.60 -3.94 16.65
CA ALA A 39 -14.21 -5.27 17.11
C ALA A 39 -14.57 -6.37 16.10
N LYS A 40 -15.73 -6.26 15.43
CA LYS A 40 -16.11 -7.20 14.35
C LYS A 40 -15.18 -7.07 13.15
N GLU A 41 -14.85 -5.86 12.75
CA GLU A 41 -13.89 -5.57 11.70
C GLU A 41 -12.52 -6.18 12.01
N ALA A 42 -11.97 -5.93 13.20
CA ALA A 42 -10.69 -6.49 13.64
C ALA A 42 -10.70 -8.02 13.60
N THR A 43 -11.75 -8.65 14.15
CA THR A 43 -11.89 -10.11 14.12
C THR A 43 -12.02 -10.65 12.70
N PHE A 44 -12.76 -9.96 11.82
CA PHE A 44 -12.92 -10.35 10.43
C PHE A 44 -11.58 -10.30 9.69
N LYS A 45 -10.84 -9.18 9.83
CA LYS A 45 -9.53 -9.00 9.19
C LYS A 45 -8.50 -10.03 9.69
N GLU A 46 -8.49 -10.34 10.99
CA GLU A 46 -7.64 -11.38 11.58
C GLU A 46 -7.97 -12.77 11.04
N ASP A 47 -9.26 -13.14 10.98
CA ASP A 47 -9.71 -14.40 10.40
C ASP A 47 -9.27 -14.54 8.94
N VAL A 48 -9.50 -13.50 8.12
CA VAL A 48 -9.17 -13.53 6.70
C VAL A 48 -7.65 -13.60 6.47
N LYS A 49 -6.86 -12.88 7.28
CA LYS A 49 -5.40 -12.98 7.22
C LYS A 49 -4.92 -14.39 7.55
N SER A 50 -5.49 -15.03 8.57
CA SER A 50 -5.20 -16.43 8.90
C SER A 50 -5.52 -17.39 7.74
N PHE A 51 -6.60 -17.12 7.00
CA PHE A 51 -6.94 -17.92 5.81
C PHE A 51 -5.92 -17.74 4.69
N GLN A 52 -5.42 -16.53 4.47
CA GLN A 52 -4.38 -16.25 3.48
C GLN A 52 -3.06 -16.95 3.84
N ASP A 53 -2.67 -16.91 5.11
CA ASP A 53 -1.45 -17.56 5.62
C ASP A 53 -1.52 -19.10 5.45
N ASP A 54 -2.65 -19.71 5.81
CA ASP A 54 -2.89 -21.15 5.64
C ASP A 54 -2.86 -21.57 4.15
N LEU A 55 -3.50 -20.77 3.28
CA LEU A 55 -3.50 -21.03 1.85
C LEU A 55 -2.08 -20.96 1.28
N ALA A 56 -1.32 -19.94 1.65
CA ALA A 56 0.08 -19.78 1.22
C ALA A 56 0.93 -20.97 1.66
N LEU A 57 0.73 -21.46 2.90
CA LEU A 57 1.43 -22.64 3.43
C LEU A 57 1.08 -23.91 2.64
N THR A 58 -0.22 -24.08 2.31
CA THR A 58 -0.71 -25.22 1.53
C THR A 58 -0.15 -25.22 0.11
N ILE A 59 -0.07 -24.03 -0.51
CA ILE A 59 0.54 -23.83 -1.83
C ILE A 59 2.04 -24.18 -1.76
N ALA A 60 2.77 -23.64 -0.79
CA ALA A 60 4.21 -23.90 -0.62
C ALA A 60 4.49 -25.39 -0.43
N LYS A 61 3.66 -26.10 0.37
CA LYS A 61 3.78 -27.54 0.58
C LYS A 61 3.58 -28.31 -0.72
N LYS A 62 2.56 -27.98 -1.52
CA LYS A 62 2.35 -28.62 -2.84
C LYS A 62 3.53 -28.43 -3.79
N TYR A 63 4.20 -27.25 -3.74
CA TYR A 63 5.42 -27.04 -4.51
C TYR A 63 6.58 -27.94 -4.07
N THR A 64 6.72 -28.12 -2.75
CA THR A 64 7.79 -28.94 -2.18
C THR A 64 7.58 -30.43 -2.50
N ASP A 65 6.37 -30.92 -2.35
CA ASP A 65 5.98 -32.31 -2.59
C ASP A 65 6.15 -32.71 -4.07
N ASN A 66 6.05 -31.78 -5.02
CA ASN A 66 6.17 -32.00 -6.46
C ASN A 66 7.54 -31.57 -7.05
N GLN A 67 8.60 -31.51 -6.25
CA GLN A 67 9.96 -31.15 -6.70
C GLN A 67 10.04 -29.82 -7.46
N GLY A 68 9.20 -28.86 -7.11
CA GLY A 68 9.15 -27.53 -7.73
C GLY A 68 8.34 -27.44 -9.03
N GLN A 69 7.72 -28.55 -9.48
CA GLN A 69 6.76 -28.52 -10.58
C GLN A 69 5.34 -28.41 -10.04
N ARG A 70 4.56 -27.54 -10.64
CA ARG A 70 3.17 -27.29 -10.26
C ARG A 70 2.23 -27.69 -11.39
N ASP A 71 1.55 -28.81 -11.21
CA ASP A 71 0.69 -29.36 -12.26
C ASP A 71 -0.68 -28.68 -12.37
N THR A 72 -1.22 -28.15 -11.26
CA THR A 72 -2.53 -27.52 -11.24
C THR A 72 -2.65 -26.47 -10.15
N LYS A 73 -3.31 -25.37 -10.47
CA LYS A 73 -3.74 -24.34 -9.51
C LYS A 73 -4.88 -24.86 -8.62
N ILE A 74 -5.00 -24.34 -7.40
CA ILE A 74 -6.07 -24.70 -6.48
C ILE A 74 -7.31 -23.88 -6.83
N ASN A 75 -8.43 -24.57 -7.04
CA ASN A 75 -9.75 -23.97 -7.17
C ASN A 75 -10.71 -24.69 -6.21
N ALA A 76 -11.39 -23.95 -5.32
CA ALA A 76 -12.31 -24.51 -4.34
C ALA A 76 -13.40 -23.50 -3.98
N THR A 77 -14.61 -23.98 -3.78
CA THR A 77 -15.77 -23.18 -3.35
C THR A 77 -16.52 -23.85 -2.21
N GLY A 78 -17.26 -23.09 -1.42
CA GLY A 78 -18.06 -23.60 -0.33
C GLY A 78 -17.26 -24.39 0.71
N GLU A 79 -17.73 -25.57 1.08
CA GLU A 79 -17.09 -26.44 2.08
C GLU A 79 -15.70 -26.94 1.64
N ALA A 80 -15.45 -27.11 0.34
CA ALA A 80 -14.17 -27.59 -0.18
C ALA A 80 -13.00 -26.63 0.09
N VAL A 81 -13.26 -25.36 0.42
CA VAL A 81 -12.24 -24.40 0.82
C VAL A 81 -11.48 -24.88 2.08
N LYS A 82 -12.15 -25.59 2.99
CA LYS A 82 -11.55 -26.11 4.23
C LYS A 82 -10.46 -27.15 3.99
N ASP A 83 -10.47 -27.85 2.88
CA ASP A 83 -9.46 -28.84 2.52
C ASP A 83 -8.09 -28.18 2.28
N TYR A 84 -8.07 -26.89 2.01
CA TYR A 84 -6.88 -26.10 1.70
C TYR A 84 -6.57 -25.04 2.74
N ILE A 85 -7.55 -24.65 3.57
CA ILE A 85 -7.44 -23.62 4.61
C ILE A 85 -7.95 -24.21 5.94
N PRO A 86 -7.09 -24.86 6.76
CA PRO A 86 -7.50 -25.47 8.02
C PRO A 86 -8.17 -24.52 9.03
N SER A 87 -7.78 -23.26 9.07
CA SER A 87 -8.38 -22.24 9.93
C SER A 87 -9.74 -21.73 9.47
N PHE A 88 -10.24 -22.17 8.29
CA PHE A 88 -11.46 -21.64 7.67
C PHE A 88 -12.70 -21.91 8.50
N LYS A 89 -13.36 -20.85 8.97
CA LYS A 89 -14.51 -20.95 9.88
C LYS A 89 -15.84 -21.11 9.13
N ASN A 90 -16.75 -21.91 9.69
CA ASN A 90 -18.07 -22.18 9.09
C ASN A 90 -18.88 -20.94 8.71
N LYS A 91 -18.75 -19.84 9.47
CA LYS A 91 -19.47 -18.58 9.20
C LYS A 91 -19.07 -17.91 7.89
N TYR A 92 -17.95 -18.34 7.29
CA TYR A 92 -17.43 -17.80 6.03
C TYR A 92 -17.65 -18.74 4.82
N VAL A 93 -18.20 -19.93 5.05
CA VAL A 93 -18.59 -20.83 3.96
C VAL A 93 -19.49 -20.07 2.98
N ASN A 94 -19.18 -20.16 1.69
CA ASN A 94 -19.77 -19.39 0.59
C ASN A 94 -19.46 -17.89 0.55
N LYS A 95 -18.79 -17.30 1.55
CA LYS A 95 -18.32 -15.91 1.49
C LYS A 95 -16.97 -15.76 0.80
N PHE A 96 -16.19 -16.83 0.80
CA PHE A 96 -14.88 -16.89 0.13
C PHE A 96 -14.77 -18.15 -0.71
N ALA A 97 -13.95 -18.06 -1.76
CA ALA A 97 -13.55 -19.14 -2.61
C ALA A 97 -12.03 -19.12 -2.81
N ILE A 98 -11.44 -20.19 -3.31
CA ILE A 98 -10.09 -20.21 -3.82
C ILE A 98 -10.20 -20.29 -5.33
N VAL A 99 -9.64 -19.31 -6.03
CA VAL A 99 -9.58 -19.26 -7.49
C VAL A 99 -8.14 -19.06 -7.90
N ASP A 100 -7.61 -19.98 -8.66
CA ASP A 100 -6.22 -19.94 -9.13
C ASP A 100 -5.20 -19.63 -8.03
N ASP A 101 -5.35 -20.31 -6.87
CA ASP A 101 -4.53 -20.15 -5.67
C ASP A 101 -4.74 -18.87 -4.87
N ASN A 102 -5.70 -18.07 -5.21
CA ASN A 102 -6.01 -16.84 -4.49
C ASN A 102 -7.27 -17.02 -3.67
N LEU A 103 -7.23 -16.53 -2.42
CA LEU A 103 -8.44 -16.36 -1.63
C LEU A 103 -9.22 -15.18 -2.20
N VAL A 104 -10.47 -15.39 -2.58
CA VAL A 104 -11.32 -14.38 -3.20
C VAL A 104 -12.65 -14.28 -2.47
N ALA A 105 -13.17 -13.06 -2.34
CA ALA A 105 -14.49 -12.83 -1.79
C ALA A 105 -15.57 -13.11 -2.85
N THR A 106 -16.67 -13.74 -2.44
CA THR A 106 -17.83 -13.98 -3.30
C THR A 106 -18.85 -12.85 -3.18
N ASP A 107 -19.95 -12.94 -3.96
CA ASP A 107 -21.10 -12.04 -3.86
C ASP A 107 -21.88 -12.15 -2.52
N LYS A 108 -21.52 -13.09 -1.66
CA LYS A 108 -22.18 -13.36 -0.37
C LYS A 108 -21.58 -12.58 0.81
N VAL A 109 -20.53 -11.83 0.61
CA VAL A 109 -20.01 -10.88 1.62
C VAL A 109 -20.98 -9.70 1.77
N THR A 110 -21.12 -9.21 3.01
CA THR A 110 -21.95 -8.04 3.30
C THR A 110 -21.27 -6.74 2.84
N GLU A 111 -22.02 -5.65 2.70
CA GLU A 111 -21.45 -4.35 2.30
C GLU A 111 -20.35 -3.85 3.27
N ASN A 112 -20.50 -4.08 4.58
CA ASN A 112 -19.44 -3.76 5.55
C ASN A 112 -18.21 -4.64 5.35
N GLU A 113 -18.40 -5.95 5.12
CA GLU A 113 -17.29 -6.88 4.86
C GLU A 113 -16.58 -6.55 3.54
N LYS A 114 -17.25 -6.06 2.52
CA LYS A 114 -16.62 -5.57 1.28
C LYS A 114 -15.65 -4.42 1.57
N LEU A 115 -16.06 -3.44 2.37
CA LEU A 115 -15.20 -2.33 2.78
C LEU A 115 -13.98 -2.82 3.57
N TRP A 116 -14.15 -3.82 4.45
CA TRP A 116 -13.05 -4.39 5.22
C TRP A 116 -12.09 -5.23 4.37
N ILE A 117 -12.61 -5.87 3.31
CA ILE A 117 -11.84 -6.65 2.34
C ILE A 117 -10.96 -5.76 1.48
N GLU A 118 -11.40 -4.54 1.13
CA GLU A 118 -10.61 -3.60 0.35
C GLU A 118 -9.25 -3.30 1.02
N ASP A 119 -9.22 -3.26 2.36
CA ASP A 119 -7.99 -3.06 3.13
C ASP A 119 -7.07 -4.31 3.18
N LEU A 120 -7.60 -5.50 2.84
CA LEU A 120 -6.89 -6.77 2.96
C LEU A 120 -6.28 -7.27 1.64
N ASN A 121 -6.38 -6.48 0.56
CA ASN A 121 -5.93 -6.86 -0.78
C ASN A 121 -6.48 -8.22 -1.28
N LEU A 122 -7.69 -8.59 -0.84
CA LEU A 122 -8.36 -9.76 -1.39
C LEU A 122 -8.90 -9.42 -2.76
N ASN A 123 -8.54 -10.23 -3.75
CA ASN A 123 -9.16 -10.14 -5.06
C ASN A 123 -10.64 -10.49 -4.94
N SER A 124 -11.53 -9.58 -5.36
CA SER A 124 -12.90 -9.96 -5.68
C SER A 124 -12.87 -10.94 -6.85
N VAL A 125 -13.79 -11.90 -6.85
CA VAL A 125 -14.06 -12.68 -8.06
C VAL A 125 -14.61 -11.72 -9.11
N GLU A 126 -13.73 -11.10 -9.88
CA GLU A 126 -14.16 -10.55 -11.15
C GLU A 126 -14.07 -11.66 -12.19
N PRO A 127 -15.07 -11.76 -13.07
CA PRO A 127 -15.05 -12.76 -14.11
C PRO A 127 -13.82 -12.57 -14.98
N GLU A 128 -13.16 -13.69 -15.26
CA GLU A 128 -12.15 -13.99 -16.28
C GLU A 128 -11.13 -12.88 -16.63
N GLU A 129 -9.86 -13.29 -16.68
CA GLU A 129 -8.81 -12.56 -17.40
C GLU A 129 -9.36 -12.20 -18.78
N THR A 130 -9.82 -10.97 -18.96
CA THR A 130 -10.16 -10.46 -20.28
C THR A 130 -8.84 -10.26 -21.02
N ASN A 131 -8.49 -11.23 -21.87
CA ASN A 131 -7.39 -11.06 -22.80
C ASN A 131 -7.84 -10.06 -23.86
N TYR A 132 -7.39 -8.83 -23.74
CA TYR A 132 -7.63 -7.78 -24.72
C TYR A 132 -6.78 -8.04 -25.97
N THR A 133 -7.40 -8.01 -27.14
CA THR A 133 -6.67 -8.01 -28.42
C THR A 133 -6.02 -6.65 -28.66
N SER A 134 -4.99 -6.61 -29.53
CA SER A 134 -4.36 -5.36 -29.93
C SER A 134 -5.36 -4.37 -30.55
N GLU A 135 -6.34 -4.87 -31.33
CA GLU A 135 -7.40 -4.08 -31.95
C GLU A 135 -8.34 -3.45 -30.90
N GLU A 136 -8.73 -4.21 -29.86
CA GLU A 136 -9.54 -3.70 -28.75
C GLU A 136 -8.79 -2.61 -27.96
N ILE A 137 -7.50 -2.80 -27.71
CA ILE A 137 -6.67 -1.80 -27.02
C ILE A 137 -6.54 -0.53 -27.87
N GLU A 138 -6.23 -0.65 -29.16
CA GLU A 138 -6.05 0.48 -30.07
C GLU A 138 -7.34 1.25 -30.35
N SER A 139 -8.49 0.57 -30.36
CA SER A 139 -9.80 1.19 -30.59
C SER A 139 -10.43 1.80 -29.34
N SER A 140 -9.92 1.52 -28.15
CA SER A 140 -10.49 1.97 -26.88
C SER A 140 -9.87 3.26 -26.38
N GLU A 141 -10.70 4.20 -25.95
CA GLU A 141 -10.25 5.42 -25.26
C GLU A 141 -9.73 5.13 -23.82
N TYR A 142 -10.11 3.99 -23.23
CA TYR A 142 -9.88 3.66 -21.83
C TYR A 142 -8.89 2.51 -21.60
N LEU A 143 -8.37 1.89 -22.67
CA LEU A 143 -7.41 0.80 -22.58
C LEU A 143 -6.02 1.25 -23.06
N TYR A 144 -4.98 0.93 -22.30
CA TYR A 144 -3.60 1.31 -22.60
C TYR A 144 -2.66 0.13 -22.41
N ALA A 145 -1.89 -0.20 -23.43
CA ALA A 145 -0.83 -1.19 -23.36
C ALA A 145 0.39 -0.60 -22.63
N ILE A 146 0.82 -1.24 -21.51
CA ILE A 146 1.87 -0.73 -20.63
C ILE A 146 2.93 -1.77 -20.26
N GLY A 147 2.96 -2.92 -20.92
CA GLY A 147 3.95 -3.99 -20.68
C GLY A 147 5.36 -3.58 -21.12
N LYS A 148 6.39 -4.06 -20.42
CA LYS A 148 7.80 -3.74 -20.70
C LYS A 148 8.33 -4.52 -21.91
N THR A 149 8.16 -5.83 -21.92
CA THR A 149 8.70 -6.71 -22.96
C THR A 149 7.92 -6.58 -24.26
N LYS A 150 6.59 -6.62 -24.15
CA LYS A 150 5.65 -6.25 -25.21
C LYS A 150 4.58 -5.36 -24.58
N PRO A 151 4.24 -4.21 -25.17
CA PRO A 151 3.28 -3.28 -24.60
C PRO A 151 1.94 -3.93 -24.25
N GLU A 152 1.43 -4.79 -25.12
CA GLU A 152 0.15 -5.52 -24.98
C GLU A 152 0.13 -6.55 -23.86
N TYR A 153 1.26 -6.92 -23.24
CA TYR A 153 1.34 -7.92 -22.17
C TYR A 153 0.77 -7.44 -20.83
N VAL A 154 0.73 -6.14 -20.61
CA VAL A 154 0.08 -5.55 -19.44
C VAL A 154 -0.81 -4.42 -19.90
N VAL A 155 -2.05 -4.42 -19.43
CA VAL A 155 -3.05 -3.42 -19.83
C VAL A 155 -3.53 -2.64 -18.61
N ALA A 156 -3.60 -1.33 -18.75
CA ALA A 156 -4.24 -0.43 -17.82
C ALA A 156 -5.63 -0.03 -18.38
N LYS A 157 -6.69 -0.36 -17.64
CA LYS A 157 -8.06 -0.01 -17.94
C LYS A 157 -8.57 1.07 -17.00
N PHE A 158 -9.02 2.18 -17.55
CA PHE A 158 -9.61 3.29 -16.80
C PHE A 158 -11.13 3.21 -16.79
N ASN A 159 -11.74 3.78 -15.75
CA ASN A 159 -13.16 4.11 -15.75
C ASN A 159 -13.41 5.38 -16.59
N ASN A 160 -14.69 5.69 -16.87
CA ASN A 160 -15.09 6.76 -17.81
C ASN A 160 -14.64 8.17 -17.39
N ASP A 161 -14.39 8.42 -16.13
CA ASP A 161 -13.94 9.71 -15.59
C ASP A 161 -12.45 9.75 -15.22
N TYR A 162 -11.72 8.65 -15.47
CA TYR A 162 -10.29 8.47 -15.21
C TYR A 162 -9.90 8.59 -13.73
N THR A 163 -10.84 8.42 -12.82
CA THR A 163 -10.58 8.44 -11.36
C THR A 163 -10.09 7.11 -10.83
N GLU A 164 -10.33 6.02 -11.55
CA GLU A 164 -9.89 4.68 -11.20
C GLU A 164 -9.17 4.00 -12.37
N VAL A 165 -8.11 3.26 -12.06
CA VAL A 165 -7.39 2.41 -13.00
C VAL A 165 -7.27 0.99 -12.46
N VAL A 166 -7.51 0.01 -13.32
CA VAL A 166 -7.22 -1.41 -13.08
C VAL A 166 -6.07 -1.82 -14.01
N ILE A 167 -4.99 -2.33 -13.43
CA ILE A 167 -3.82 -2.82 -14.16
C ILE A 167 -3.83 -4.34 -14.08
N THR A 168 -3.82 -4.99 -15.23
CA THR A 168 -3.91 -6.44 -15.34
C THR A 168 -2.88 -6.99 -16.31
N LYS A 169 -2.44 -8.22 -16.05
CA LYS A 169 -1.71 -9.05 -16.99
C LYS A 169 -2.63 -9.38 -18.15
N ASN A 170 -2.11 -9.33 -19.37
CA ASN A 170 -2.85 -9.64 -20.60
C ASN A 170 -2.19 -10.85 -21.29
N GLY A 171 -2.87 -11.99 -21.20
CA GLY A 171 -2.39 -13.27 -21.72
C GLY A 171 -1.40 -14.03 -20.82
N GLU A 172 -1.32 -15.33 -21.01
CA GLU A 172 -0.48 -16.22 -20.20
C GLU A 172 1.03 -15.99 -20.40
N GLU A 173 1.44 -15.57 -21.60
CA GLU A 173 2.85 -15.30 -21.94
C GLU A 173 3.40 -13.99 -21.35
N SER A 174 2.56 -13.18 -20.72
CA SER A 174 2.96 -11.91 -20.11
C SER A 174 3.95 -12.13 -18.97
N ASP A 175 5.01 -11.33 -18.93
CA ASP A 175 6.01 -11.31 -17.85
C ASP A 175 5.54 -10.57 -16.58
N GLY A 176 4.38 -9.89 -16.65
CA GLY A 176 3.85 -9.12 -15.54
C GLY A 176 4.68 -7.89 -15.14
N ILE A 177 5.55 -7.41 -16.03
CA ILE A 177 6.41 -6.24 -15.81
C ILE A 177 5.80 -5.01 -16.48
N ILE A 178 5.58 -3.96 -15.70
CA ILE A 178 5.09 -2.68 -16.24
C ILE A 178 6.27 -1.88 -16.77
N GLN A 179 6.11 -1.32 -17.97
CA GLN A 179 7.05 -0.34 -18.51
C GLN A 179 7.05 0.93 -17.65
N GLY A 180 8.20 1.57 -17.43
CA GLY A 180 8.34 2.82 -16.65
C GLY A 180 7.58 4.03 -17.21
N PHE A 181 6.87 3.85 -18.32
CA PHE A 181 6.01 4.85 -18.95
C PHE A 181 4.55 4.46 -18.76
N ALA A 182 4.02 4.73 -17.59
CA ALA A 182 2.57 4.67 -17.42
C ALA A 182 1.87 5.66 -18.37
N PRO A 183 0.60 5.40 -18.78
CA PRO A 183 -0.12 6.20 -19.77
C PRO A 183 -0.17 7.70 -19.47
N TRP A 184 0.01 8.10 -18.21
CA TRP A 184 -0.01 9.49 -17.73
C TRP A 184 1.37 10.16 -17.66
N THR A 185 2.43 9.57 -18.21
CA THR A 185 3.75 10.23 -18.30
C THR A 185 3.87 11.14 -19.53
N ILE A 186 4.81 12.06 -19.49
CA ILE A 186 4.99 13.31 -20.30
C ILE A 186 4.73 13.21 -21.82
N SER A 187 4.63 12.04 -22.40
CA SER A 187 4.43 11.86 -23.85
C SER A 187 3.09 11.21 -24.24
N SER A 188 2.22 10.96 -23.26
CA SER A 188 0.93 10.31 -23.47
C SER A 188 -0.21 11.34 -23.54
N PRO A 189 -1.28 11.08 -24.31
CA PRO A 189 -2.52 11.86 -24.26
C PRO A 189 -3.13 11.93 -22.85
N MET A 190 -2.66 11.06 -21.94
CA MET A 190 -3.10 10.97 -20.55
C MET A 190 -2.23 11.77 -19.57
N SER A 191 -1.15 12.43 -20.01
CA SER A 191 -0.27 13.22 -19.13
C SER A 191 -1.02 14.28 -18.33
N ASP A 192 -2.07 14.84 -18.91
CA ASP A 192 -2.89 15.89 -18.29
C ASP A 192 -3.91 15.33 -17.28
N ARG A 193 -4.08 13.99 -17.23
CA ARG A 193 -5.08 13.33 -16.39
C ARG A 193 -4.51 12.60 -15.15
N LYS A 194 -3.19 12.63 -14.96
CA LYS A 194 -2.55 12.07 -13.75
C LYS A 194 -3.14 12.62 -12.45
N ASP A 195 -3.59 13.87 -12.47
CA ASP A 195 -4.20 14.54 -11.33
C ASP A 195 -5.68 14.17 -11.12
N THR A 196 -6.32 13.41 -12.03
CA THR A 196 -7.68 12.89 -11.85
C THR A 196 -7.70 11.56 -11.11
N LEU A 197 -6.63 10.76 -11.22
CA LEU A 197 -6.56 9.42 -10.65
C LEU A 197 -6.65 9.45 -9.13
N GLN A 198 -7.62 8.74 -8.55
CA GLN A 198 -7.85 8.65 -7.11
C GLN A 198 -7.66 7.25 -6.55
N LYS A 199 -7.86 6.21 -7.37
CA LYS A 199 -7.73 4.81 -6.98
C LYS A 199 -7.03 4.00 -8.06
N ALA A 200 -6.16 3.09 -7.65
CA ALA A 200 -5.52 2.13 -8.53
C ALA A 200 -5.67 0.72 -7.98
N ILE A 201 -5.90 -0.24 -8.87
CA ILE A 201 -5.97 -1.66 -8.56
C ILE A 201 -4.96 -2.38 -9.46
N VAL A 202 -3.97 -3.00 -8.87
CA VAL A 202 -3.00 -3.83 -9.59
C VAL A 202 -3.37 -5.28 -9.33
N LYS A 203 -3.72 -6.01 -10.39
CA LYS A 203 -4.19 -7.39 -10.30
C LYS A 203 -3.03 -8.39 -10.20
N ASN A 204 -3.36 -9.61 -9.81
CA ASN A 204 -2.41 -10.73 -9.77
C ASN A 204 -1.74 -10.96 -11.12
N GLY A 205 -0.52 -11.52 -11.07
CA GLY A 205 0.32 -11.71 -12.25
C GLY A 205 1.24 -10.53 -12.55
N ILE A 206 0.99 -9.35 -11.96
CA ILE A 206 1.95 -8.23 -11.99
C ILE A 206 2.99 -8.46 -10.90
N ILE A 207 4.26 -8.55 -11.30
CA ILE A 207 5.38 -8.84 -10.40
C ILE A 207 6.31 -7.63 -10.18
N ASP A 208 6.21 -6.61 -11.03
CA ASP A 208 7.09 -5.44 -11.00
C ASP A 208 6.34 -4.16 -11.38
N LEU A 209 6.43 -3.14 -10.53
CA LEU A 209 5.92 -1.80 -10.81
C LEU A 209 7.05 -0.91 -11.33
N GLY A 210 7.18 -0.87 -12.64
CA GLY A 210 8.13 -0.03 -13.35
C GLY A 210 9.37 -0.77 -13.87
N ASP A 211 10.09 -0.15 -14.78
CA ASP A 211 11.27 -0.73 -15.44
C ASP A 211 12.60 -0.27 -14.83
N GLY A 212 12.54 0.60 -13.80
CA GLY A 212 13.73 1.16 -13.16
C GLY A 212 14.39 2.29 -13.95
N SER A 213 13.78 2.80 -15.01
CA SER A 213 14.32 3.96 -15.72
C SER A 213 14.23 5.25 -14.90
N ALA A 214 15.28 6.07 -14.95
CA ALA A 214 15.40 7.29 -14.17
C ALA A 214 14.29 8.29 -14.51
N GLY A 215 13.62 8.80 -13.49
CA GLY A 215 12.69 9.94 -13.58
C GLY A 215 11.24 9.59 -13.89
N ARG A 216 10.85 8.32 -14.06
CA ARG A 216 9.50 7.93 -14.46
C ARG A 216 9.04 6.66 -13.78
N GLY A 217 8.24 6.80 -12.72
CA GLY A 217 7.61 5.68 -12.02
C GLY A 217 6.16 5.49 -12.43
N THR A 218 5.62 4.29 -12.23
CA THR A 218 4.27 3.91 -12.67
C THR A 218 3.18 4.89 -12.23
N PHE A 219 3.22 5.40 -11.01
CA PHE A 219 2.25 6.36 -10.46
C PHE A 219 2.90 7.71 -10.11
N SER A 220 4.01 8.04 -10.76
CA SER A 220 4.75 9.27 -10.53
C SER A 220 3.86 10.50 -10.70
N ASN A 221 3.80 11.34 -9.64
CA ASN A 221 3.01 12.57 -9.59
C ASN A 221 1.49 12.40 -9.80
N CYS A 222 0.93 11.23 -9.46
CA CYS A 222 -0.51 11.08 -9.32
C CYS A 222 -0.96 11.74 -8.01
N THR A 223 -1.05 13.08 -8.03
CA THR A 223 -1.20 13.91 -6.82
C THR A 223 -2.48 13.64 -6.05
N ASN A 224 -3.54 13.19 -6.72
CA ASN A 224 -4.85 12.88 -6.14
C ASN A 224 -5.05 11.38 -5.84
N LEU A 225 -4.06 10.52 -6.08
CA LEU A 225 -4.13 9.10 -5.75
C LEU A 225 -4.25 8.92 -4.23
N LYS A 226 -5.40 8.42 -3.78
CA LYS A 226 -5.74 8.23 -2.36
C LYS A 226 -5.46 6.82 -1.88
N SER A 227 -5.70 5.84 -2.76
CA SER A 227 -5.57 4.42 -2.43
C SER A 227 -5.05 3.61 -3.60
N ILE A 228 -4.31 2.56 -3.29
CA ILE A 228 -3.85 1.56 -4.24
C ILE A 228 -3.93 0.17 -3.63
N ILE A 229 -4.38 -0.79 -4.41
CA ILE A 229 -4.38 -2.22 -4.09
C ILE A 229 -3.25 -2.88 -4.87
N LEU A 230 -2.37 -3.57 -4.18
CA LEU A 230 -1.22 -4.28 -4.74
C LEU A 230 -1.43 -5.80 -4.63
N PRO A 231 -1.01 -6.59 -5.64
CA PRO A 231 -1.19 -8.04 -5.60
C PRO A 231 -0.16 -8.73 -4.70
N ASN A 232 -0.53 -9.85 -4.11
CA ASN A 232 0.34 -10.65 -3.24
C ASN A 232 1.60 -11.23 -3.93
N GLY A 233 1.63 -11.26 -5.26
CA GLY A 233 2.80 -11.72 -6.05
C GLY A 233 3.76 -10.61 -6.46
N LEU A 234 3.52 -9.36 -6.08
CA LEU A 234 4.38 -8.23 -6.43
C LEU A 234 5.73 -8.34 -5.71
N MET A 235 6.82 -8.37 -6.47
CA MET A 235 8.19 -8.56 -5.95
C MET A 235 9.00 -7.26 -5.88
N TYR A 236 8.75 -6.35 -6.82
CA TYR A 236 9.56 -5.15 -6.99
C TYR A 236 8.71 -3.90 -7.15
N ILE A 237 9.00 -2.89 -6.35
CA ILE A 237 8.55 -1.52 -6.58
C ILE A 237 9.78 -0.72 -6.99
N LYS A 238 9.84 -0.34 -8.27
CA LYS A 238 11.01 0.35 -8.83
C LYS A 238 11.06 1.82 -8.42
N GLN A 239 12.17 2.47 -8.81
CA GLN A 239 12.40 3.88 -8.48
C GLN A 239 11.28 4.79 -8.97
N ASN A 240 10.99 5.85 -8.21
CA ASN A 240 10.01 6.90 -8.50
C ASN A 240 8.55 6.42 -8.62
N CYS A 241 8.22 5.16 -8.24
CA CYS A 241 6.92 4.57 -8.53
C CYS A 241 5.76 5.42 -8.00
N PHE A 242 5.86 5.96 -6.80
CA PHE A 242 4.85 6.81 -6.15
C PHE A 242 5.38 8.20 -5.81
N ILE A 243 6.47 8.64 -6.44
CA ILE A 243 7.01 9.98 -6.20
C ILE A 243 5.93 11.04 -6.40
N GLY A 244 5.74 11.93 -5.44
CA GLY A 244 4.76 13.01 -5.50
C GLY A 244 3.29 12.60 -5.42
N CYS A 245 2.96 11.39 -4.97
CA CYS A 245 1.59 10.97 -4.66
C CYS A 245 1.10 11.63 -3.37
N LYS A 246 0.81 12.93 -3.43
CA LYS A 246 0.57 13.77 -2.26
C LYS A 246 -0.66 13.40 -1.45
N SER A 247 -1.67 12.78 -2.05
CA SER A 247 -2.92 12.39 -1.40
C SER A 247 -2.92 10.94 -0.87
N LEU A 248 -1.84 10.18 -1.09
CA LEU A 248 -1.74 8.79 -0.62
C LEU A 248 -1.55 8.77 0.90
N THR A 249 -2.56 8.30 1.63
CA THR A 249 -2.57 8.32 3.10
C THR A 249 -2.01 7.06 3.73
N ASN A 250 -2.19 5.93 3.06
CA ASN A 250 -1.66 4.62 3.45
C ASN A 250 -1.46 3.74 2.21
N ILE A 251 -0.63 2.73 2.36
CA ILE A 251 -0.41 1.69 1.37
C ILE A 251 -0.04 0.39 2.08
N SER A 252 -0.68 -0.71 1.69
CA SER A 252 -0.33 -2.04 2.17
C SER A 252 0.66 -2.68 1.20
N LEU A 253 1.87 -2.96 1.68
CA LEU A 253 2.89 -3.65 0.91
C LEU A 253 2.77 -5.16 1.14
N PRO A 254 2.63 -5.99 0.08
CA PRO A 254 2.56 -7.44 0.24
C PRO A 254 3.89 -8.04 0.68
N ASP A 255 3.83 -9.16 1.41
CA ASP A 255 5.01 -9.86 1.94
C ASP A 255 5.93 -10.45 0.86
N SER A 256 5.53 -10.43 -0.39
CA SER A 256 6.35 -10.84 -1.54
C SER A 256 7.37 -9.78 -1.97
N ILE A 257 7.24 -8.52 -1.53
CA ILE A 257 8.16 -7.44 -1.93
C ILE A 257 9.54 -7.65 -1.35
N THR A 258 10.54 -7.68 -2.23
CA THR A 258 11.95 -7.86 -1.84
C THR A 258 12.78 -6.58 -1.97
N SER A 259 12.31 -5.61 -2.77
CA SER A 259 13.03 -4.37 -3.04
C SER A 259 12.10 -3.18 -3.23
N ILE A 260 12.46 -2.05 -2.63
CA ILE A 260 11.84 -0.73 -2.80
C ILE A 260 12.89 0.20 -3.40
N GLY A 261 12.63 0.69 -4.61
CA GLY A 261 13.55 1.54 -5.37
C GLY A 261 13.73 2.94 -4.78
N SER A 262 14.73 3.67 -5.28
CA SER A 262 14.97 5.05 -4.86
C SER A 262 13.80 5.97 -5.16
N HIS A 263 13.54 6.97 -4.30
CA HIS A 263 12.46 7.94 -4.45
C HIS A 263 11.04 7.34 -4.55
N THR A 264 10.86 6.08 -4.11
CA THR A 264 9.55 5.40 -4.31
C THR A 264 8.39 6.16 -3.71
N PHE A 265 8.51 6.67 -2.48
CA PHE A 265 7.48 7.44 -1.78
C PHE A 265 7.89 8.89 -1.54
N ASP A 266 8.90 9.38 -2.25
CA ASP A 266 9.38 10.76 -2.14
C ASP A 266 8.25 11.76 -2.43
N GLY A 267 7.98 12.67 -1.49
CA GLY A 267 6.88 13.65 -1.59
C GLY A 267 5.47 13.08 -1.37
N CYS A 268 5.32 11.88 -0.81
CA CYS A 268 4.03 11.36 -0.35
C CYS A 268 3.63 12.05 0.97
N SER A 269 3.34 13.34 0.89
CA SER A 269 3.19 14.22 2.06
C SER A 269 2.02 13.88 2.98
N SER A 270 1.00 13.16 2.50
CA SER A 270 -0.12 12.69 3.31
C SER A 270 0.06 11.28 3.88
N LEU A 271 1.16 10.57 3.57
CA LEU A 271 1.40 9.22 4.05
C LEU A 271 1.62 9.23 5.57
N THR A 272 0.67 8.67 6.33
CA THR A 272 0.69 8.70 7.80
C THR A 272 1.38 7.50 8.42
N SER A 273 1.28 6.36 7.77
CA SER A 273 1.90 5.11 8.21
C SER A 273 2.17 4.18 7.03
N ILE A 274 3.18 3.34 7.17
CA ILE A 274 3.51 2.26 6.25
C ILE A 274 4.20 1.14 7.01
N THR A 275 3.83 -0.10 6.71
CA THR A 275 4.53 -1.29 7.20
C THR A 275 5.44 -1.81 6.10
N ILE A 276 6.73 -1.90 6.37
CA ILE A 276 7.71 -2.48 5.45
C ILE A 276 7.81 -3.97 5.77
N PRO A 277 7.52 -4.89 4.82
CA PRO A 277 7.61 -6.32 5.06
C PRO A 277 9.03 -6.80 5.37
N ASN A 278 9.15 -7.90 6.14
CA ASN A 278 10.45 -8.50 6.46
C ASN A 278 11.14 -9.17 5.24
N SER A 279 10.46 -9.31 4.14
CA SER A 279 11.01 -9.76 2.85
C SER A 279 11.86 -8.68 2.15
N VAL A 280 11.67 -7.40 2.51
CA VAL A 280 12.42 -6.28 1.91
C VAL A 280 13.85 -6.28 2.41
N THR A 281 14.79 -6.58 1.53
CA THR A 281 16.24 -6.57 1.82
C THR A 281 16.95 -5.34 1.30
N ASN A 282 16.34 -4.63 0.36
CA ASN A 282 16.92 -3.46 -0.29
C ASN A 282 15.93 -2.30 -0.35
N MET A 283 16.33 -1.16 0.22
CA MET A 283 15.66 0.14 0.10
C MET A 283 16.64 1.13 -0.53
N GLY A 284 16.18 1.85 -1.55
CA GLY A 284 17.00 2.86 -2.22
C GLY A 284 17.18 4.15 -1.41
N ILE A 285 17.87 5.12 -2.00
CA ILE A 285 18.00 6.48 -1.46
C ILE A 285 16.66 7.25 -1.59
N TYR A 286 16.40 8.22 -0.70
CA TYR A 286 15.24 9.12 -0.73
C TYR A 286 13.87 8.43 -0.64
N VAL A 287 13.78 7.20 -0.15
CA VAL A 287 12.54 6.39 -0.25
C VAL A 287 11.34 7.10 0.38
N PHE A 288 11.50 7.75 1.52
CA PHE A 288 10.45 8.46 2.24
C PHE A 288 10.74 9.96 2.41
N ARG A 289 11.60 10.53 1.55
CA ARG A 289 11.87 11.97 1.61
C ARG A 289 10.58 12.76 1.46
N ASP A 290 10.44 13.85 2.21
CA ASP A 290 9.26 14.73 2.19
C ASP A 290 7.92 14.04 2.55
N CYS A 291 7.95 12.87 3.22
CA CYS A 291 6.78 12.24 3.82
C CYS A 291 6.41 12.95 5.13
N SER A 292 5.98 14.20 5.03
CA SER A 292 5.83 15.12 6.17
C SER A 292 4.77 14.69 7.20
N SER A 293 3.82 13.82 6.83
CA SER A 293 2.80 13.28 7.74
C SER A 293 3.18 11.93 8.37
N LEU A 294 4.30 11.32 7.97
CA LEU A 294 4.72 10.01 8.49
C LEU A 294 5.08 10.11 9.97
N ALA A 295 4.29 9.48 10.85
CA ALA A 295 4.42 9.64 12.30
C ALA A 295 5.38 8.65 12.93
N ASN A 296 5.46 7.43 12.41
CA ASN A 296 6.31 6.38 12.92
C ASN A 296 6.72 5.40 11.82
N ILE A 297 7.84 4.73 12.01
CA ILE A 297 8.35 3.70 11.12
C ILE A 297 9.13 2.64 11.89
N THR A 298 8.96 1.39 11.49
CA THR A 298 9.79 0.26 11.92
C THR A 298 10.57 -0.25 10.73
N ILE A 299 11.90 -0.24 10.83
CA ILE A 299 12.78 -0.82 9.83
C ILE A 299 12.81 -2.34 10.05
N PRO A 300 12.56 -3.17 9.03
CA PRO A 300 12.54 -4.63 9.19
C PRO A 300 13.95 -5.22 9.41
N ASN A 301 14.00 -6.39 10.05
CA ASN A 301 15.27 -7.05 10.38
C ASN A 301 16.09 -7.50 9.15
N SER A 302 15.49 -7.54 7.98
CA SER A 302 16.15 -7.86 6.70
C SER A 302 16.98 -6.71 6.14
N VAL A 303 16.73 -5.46 6.61
CA VAL A 303 17.44 -4.26 6.15
C VAL A 303 18.73 -4.09 6.94
N THR A 304 19.85 -3.93 6.22
CA THR A 304 21.17 -3.73 6.82
C THR A 304 21.71 -2.31 6.67
N ARG A 305 21.06 -1.48 5.85
CA ARG A 305 21.47 -0.10 5.58
C ARG A 305 20.27 0.82 5.54
N ILE A 306 20.33 1.96 6.20
CA ILE A 306 19.45 3.10 5.99
C ILE A 306 20.20 4.04 5.04
N GLU A 307 19.70 4.18 3.84
CA GLU A 307 20.38 4.91 2.77
C GLU A 307 20.28 6.45 2.95
N ASN A 308 21.00 7.19 2.09
CA ASN A 308 21.01 8.64 2.14
C ASN A 308 19.61 9.22 1.99
N ASP A 309 19.31 10.28 2.77
CA ASP A 309 18.10 11.09 2.72
C ASP A 309 16.79 10.26 2.82
N THR A 310 16.87 9.04 3.38
CA THR A 310 15.71 8.11 3.41
C THR A 310 14.49 8.74 4.05
N PHE A 311 14.65 9.49 5.14
CA PHE A 311 13.58 10.16 5.89
C PHE A 311 13.79 11.69 5.97
N ASP A 312 14.56 12.28 5.05
CA ASP A 312 14.75 13.74 5.04
C ASP A 312 13.39 14.44 4.92
N ASN A 313 13.17 15.48 5.72
CA ASN A 313 11.91 16.26 5.80
C ASN A 313 10.68 15.46 6.29
N CYS A 314 10.83 14.34 6.97
CA CYS A 314 9.74 13.67 7.67
C CYS A 314 9.40 14.41 8.98
N SER A 315 8.84 15.60 8.88
CA SER A 315 8.68 16.53 10.02
C SER A 315 7.79 16.00 11.15
N SER A 316 6.81 15.13 10.86
CA SER A 316 5.94 14.49 11.85
C SER A 316 6.53 13.20 12.44
N LEU A 317 7.69 12.74 11.97
CA LEU A 317 8.26 11.47 12.39
C LEU A 317 8.74 11.57 13.85
N ALA A 318 7.94 10.98 14.76
CA ALA A 318 8.17 11.03 16.19
C ALA A 318 8.85 9.77 16.74
N SER A 319 8.69 8.63 16.07
CA SER A 319 9.22 7.35 16.50
C SER A 319 9.80 6.54 15.35
N VAL A 320 11.03 6.07 15.55
CA VAL A 320 11.73 5.16 14.63
C VAL A 320 12.23 3.96 15.41
N THR A 321 11.96 2.75 14.91
CA THR A 321 12.57 1.52 15.42
C THR A 321 13.57 1.00 14.40
N ILE A 322 14.84 0.87 14.83
CA ILE A 322 15.96 0.36 14.02
C ILE A 322 16.37 -1.01 14.56
N PRO A 323 16.42 -2.05 13.74
CA PRO A 323 16.85 -3.40 14.15
C PRO A 323 18.38 -3.48 14.32
N GLU A 324 18.83 -4.49 15.05
CA GLU A 324 20.28 -4.77 15.23
C GLU A 324 21.02 -5.15 13.94
N SER A 325 20.29 -5.51 12.88
CA SER A 325 20.86 -5.82 11.56
C SER A 325 21.44 -4.60 10.84
N VAL A 326 21.05 -3.38 11.23
CA VAL A 326 21.52 -2.16 10.57
C VAL A 326 22.97 -1.88 10.93
N THR A 327 23.82 -1.83 9.90
CA THR A 327 25.26 -1.59 10.02
C THR A 327 25.71 -0.21 9.54
N SER A 328 24.85 0.50 8.77
CA SER A 328 25.16 1.87 8.33
C SER A 328 23.91 2.74 8.22
N ILE A 329 24.10 4.05 8.49
CA ILE A 329 23.10 5.11 8.35
C ILE A 329 23.72 6.20 7.47
N GLY A 330 23.08 6.45 6.33
CA GLY A 330 23.56 7.37 5.31
C GLY A 330 23.43 8.84 5.67
N GLN A 331 23.97 9.67 4.80
CA GLN A 331 23.91 11.13 4.92
C GLN A 331 22.47 11.61 4.96
N SER A 332 22.17 12.58 5.83
CA SER A 332 20.84 13.23 5.95
C SER A 332 19.67 12.26 6.14
N ALA A 333 19.94 11.01 6.59
CA ALA A 333 18.91 9.99 6.68
C ALA A 333 17.70 10.41 7.52
N PHE A 334 17.89 11.26 8.54
CA PHE A 334 16.86 11.82 9.41
C PHE A 334 16.97 13.35 9.52
N ARG A 335 17.45 14.03 8.48
CA ARG A 335 17.51 15.49 8.45
C ARG A 335 16.10 16.07 8.41
N ASN A 336 15.86 17.19 9.11
CA ASN A 336 14.57 17.89 9.18
C ASN A 336 13.42 17.03 9.74
N CYS A 337 13.73 15.98 10.51
CA CYS A 337 12.77 15.21 11.30
C CYS A 337 12.49 15.93 12.63
N SER A 338 11.82 17.09 12.57
CA SER A 338 11.68 18.01 13.71
C SER A 338 10.95 17.44 14.93
N SER A 339 10.14 16.40 14.74
CA SER A 339 9.44 15.69 15.83
C SER A 339 10.27 14.54 16.42
N LEU A 340 11.39 14.14 15.81
CA LEU A 340 12.17 12.97 16.23
C LEU A 340 13.13 13.36 17.38
N THR A 341 12.81 12.91 18.58
CA THR A 341 13.61 13.15 19.77
C THR A 341 14.32 11.92 20.30
N ASN A 342 13.85 10.74 19.95
CA ASN A 342 14.39 9.44 20.33
C ASN A 342 14.28 8.41 19.21
N ILE A 343 15.30 7.57 19.07
CA ILE A 343 15.30 6.37 18.24
C ILE A 343 15.35 5.15 19.15
N THR A 344 14.49 4.13 18.87
CA THR A 344 14.58 2.83 19.50
C THR A 344 15.47 1.91 18.68
N TYR A 345 16.60 1.49 19.23
CA TYR A 345 17.51 0.53 18.60
C TYR A 345 17.37 -0.85 19.27
N LYS A 346 17.19 -1.90 18.50
CA LYS A 346 16.94 -3.27 18.99
C LYS A 346 18.21 -4.02 19.40
N GLY A 347 19.37 -3.42 19.27
CA GLY A 347 20.68 -3.92 19.73
C GLY A 347 21.17 -3.21 20.98
N THR A 348 22.41 -3.50 21.37
CA THR A 348 23.12 -2.91 22.52
C THR A 348 23.74 -1.56 22.16
N LYS A 349 24.13 -0.78 23.19
CA LYS A 349 24.90 0.46 23.01
C LYS A 349 26.21 0.24 22.25
N GLU A 350 26.89 -0.87 22.53
CA GLU A 350 28.13 -1.22 21.83
C GLU A 350 27.88 -1.46 20.35
N GLN A 351 26.81 -2.17 20.00
CA GLN A 351 26.41 -2.37 18.60
C GLN A 351 26.04 -1.05 17.93
N TRP A 352 25.26 -0.19 18.60
CA TRP A 352 24.92 1.13 18.08
C TRP A 352 26.15 1.98 17.75
N ASN A 353 27.17 1.94 18.61
CA ASN A 353 28.41 2.71 18.42
C ASN A 353 29.25 2.18 17.25
N LYS A 354 29.06 0.92 16.84
CA LYS A 354 29.73 0.30 15.68
C LYS A 354 29.01 0.60 14.35
N ILE A 355 27.78 1.11 14.39
CA ILE A 355 27.07 1.49 13.15
C ILE A 355 27.90 2.58 12.45
N ASP A 356 28.21 2.38 11.18
CA ASP A 356 28.78 3.40 10.31
C ASP A 356 27.73 4.50 10.07
N LYS A 357 28.01 5.71 10.54
CA LYS A 357 27.12 6.86 10.43
C LYS A 357 27.81 7.95 9.64
N SER A 358 27.09 8.51 8.67
CA SER A 358 27.65 9.57 7.84
C SER A 358 28.12 10.76 8.68
N ILE A 359 29.39 11.11 8.53
CA ILE A 359 30.02 12.28 9.16
C ILE A 359 30.68 13.11 8.06
N VAL A 360 30.12 14.30 7.81
CA VAL A 360 30.66 15.25 6.82
C VAL A 360 31.46 16.34 7.54
N SER A 361 32.73 16.50 7.16
CA SER A 361 33.63 17.52 7.74
C SER A 361 33.73 17.47 9.29
N GLY A 362 33.65 16.27 9.88
CA GLY A 362 33.72 16.08 11.33
C GLY A 362 32.43 16.41 12.09
N LYS A 363 31.31 16.65 11.38
CA LYS A 363 29.99 16.89 11.99
C LYS A 363 29.06 15.72 11.67
N VAL A 364 28.18 15.41 12.65
CA VAL A 364 27.05 14.48 12.45
C VAL A 364 26.18 15.02 11.34
N ASP A 365 25.96 14.23 10.30
CA ASP A 365 25.21 14.65 9.10
C ASP A 365 24.05 13.70 8.74
N TRP A 366 23.79 12.72 9.60
CA TRP A 366 22.70 11.77 9.39
C TRP A 366 21.39 12.14 10.09
N CYS A 367 21.42 13.08 11.08
CA CYS A 367 20.24 13.56 11.82
C CYS A 367 20.41 14.99 12.29
N ASP A 368 19.32 15.60 12.75
CA ASP A 368 19.30 16.94 13.35
C ASP A 368 19.59 16.94 14.85
N SER A 369 19.83 18.12 15.37
CA SER A 369 20.00 18.39 16.80
C SER A 369 18.73 18.17 17.65
N THR A 370 17.57 17.91 17.03
CA THR A 370 16.32 17.53 17.71
C THR A 370 16.40 16.15 18.33
N LEU A 371 17.14 15.22 17.71
CA LEU A 371 17.38 13.89 18.25
C LEU A 371 18.27 14.00 19.50
N LYS A 372 17.79 13.50 20.64
CA LYS A 372 18.44 13.62 21.96
C LYS A 372 18.93 12.29 22.49
N THR A 373 18.21 11.22 22.18
CA THR A 373 18.45 9.92 22.81
C THR A 373 18.32 8.76 21.84
N ILE A 374 19.09 7.70 22.11
CA ILE A 374 18.93 6.40 21.48
C ILE A 374 18.64 5.40 22.58
N THR A 375 17.47 4.77 22.54
CA THR A 375 17.11 3.72 23.50
C THR A 375 17.55 2.37 22.95
N CYS A 376 18.52 1.75 23.62
CA CYS A 376 19.06 0.43 23.31
C CYS A 376 18.52 -0.62 24.27
N THR A 377 18.78 -1.91 24.01
CA THR A 377 18.33 -3.03 24.87
C THR A 377 19.01 -3.01 26.26
N ASP A 378 20.20 -2.41 26.38
CA ASP A 378 21.02 -2.31 27.59
C ASP A 378 21.06 -0.86 28.17
N GLY A 379 20.14 0.00 27.74
CA GLY A 379 19.96 1.37 28.29
C GLY A 379 19.95 2.46 27.23
N VAL A 380 20.08 3.72 27.67
CA VAL A 380 19.93 4.91 26.82
C VAL A 380 21.31 5.53 26.55
N ILE A 381 21.52 5.99 25.31
CA ILE A 381 22.60 6.87 24.90
C ILE A 381 22.03 8.28 24.79
N THR A 382 22.67 9.27 25.41
CA THR A 382 22.36 10.70 25.22
C THR A 382 23.31 11.26 24.17
N LEU A 383 22.78 11.99 23.18
CA LEU A 383 23.52 12.57 22.06
C LEU A 383 23.97 14.00 22.35
#